data_08a4adc99172e0e3fc11cb62b434d8b8
#
_entry.id   08a4adc99172e0e3fc11cb62b434d8b8
#
_cell.length_a   1.000
_cell.length_b   1.000
_cell.length_c   1.000
_cell.angle_alpha   90.00
_cell.angle_beta   90.00
_cell.angle_gamma   90.00
#
_symmetry.space_group_name_H-M   'P 1'
#
loop_
_entity.id
_entity.type
_entity.pdbx_description
1 polymer ?
#
loop_
_entity_poly.entity_id
_entity_poly.type
_entity_poly.pdbx_seq_one_letter_code
_entity_poly.pdbx_strand_id
1 'polypeptide(L)'
;MSDQTRVSHPIYNLLRTNGTRMKRAIPITTLLLDVGGVLLTNGWDHHARRRAAKFFKLPWAEMKDRHSLVFETHEEGKLTFEEYLDRVVFYEKRPFTRTQFRDFMFAQSKPYPRMINLFAQLKVRHGLKIAVVSNESRAVNAYRIRKFKLGRFVDTFISSCFVHIRKPDADIFRLALDIAQAPAQQVVYIENTPMFVQIAQGLGIRSILHTDYKSTCAKLISFGLQNDVGVIL
;
A
#
# COMPACT_ATOMS: atom_id res chain seq x y z
N MET A 1 14.76 41.87 -79.34
CA MET A 1 13.38 42.11 -78.97
C MET A 1 12.90 40.82 -78.30
N SER A 2 12.95 40.77 -77.02
CA SER A 2 12.43 39.64 -76.21
C SER A 2 11.97 40.21 -74.88
N ASP A 3 10.69 40.13 -74.75
CA ASP A 3 9.89 40.58 -73.58
C ASP A 3 10.06 39.55 -72.44
N GLN A 4 10.47 39.97 -71.26
CA GLN A 4 10.53 39.14 -70.06
C GLN A 4 9.44 39.57 -69.09
N THR A 5 8.37 38.84 -69.13
CA THR A 5 7.29 38.95 -68.13
C THR A 5 7.75 38.35 -66.81
N ARG A 6 7.88 39.21 -65.76
CA ARG A 6 8.09 38.80 -64.37
C ARG A 6 6.79 38.25 -63.79
N VAL A 7 6.81 36.97 -63.41
CA VAL A 7 5.74 36.38 -62.61
C VAL A 7 6.08 36.59 -61.13
N SER A 8 5.24 37.37 -60.44
CA SER A 8 5.33 37.59 -58.99
C SER A 8 4.74 36.37 -58.25
N HIS A 9 5.56 35.73 -57.43
CA HIS A 9 5.10 34.68 -56.50
C HIS A 9 4.52 35.30 -55.25
N PRO A 10 3.36 34.85 -54.73
CA PRO A 10 2.82 35.28 -53.47
C PRO A 10 3.62 34.69 -52.30
N ILE A 11 4.04 35.56 -51.40
CA ILE A 11 4.72 35.22 -50.12
C ILE A 11 3.68 34.55 -49.23
N TYR A 12 3.81 33.23 -49.01
CA TYR A 12 3.06 32.53 -47.95
C TYR A 12 3.63 32.91 -46.60
N ASN A 13 2.89 33.76 -45.85
CA ASN A 13 3.11 33.98 -44.43
C ASN A 13 2.80 32.72 -43.65
N LEU A 14 3.85 31.97 -43.28
CA LEU A 14 3.76 30.88 -42.29
C LEU A 14 3.51 31.50 -40.90
N LEU A 15 2.25 31.58 -40.51
CA LEU A 15 1.86 31.77 -39.13
C LEU A 15 2.38 30.57 -38.31
N ARG A 16 3.50 30.75 -37.62
CA ARG A 16 3.95 29.83 -36.57
C ARG A 16 2.99 29.95 -35.39
N THR A 17 1.98 29.09 -35.36
CA THR A 17 1.22 28.86 -34.14
C THR A 17 2.16 28.17 -33.12
N ASN A 18 2.56 28.94 -32.08
CA ASN A 18 3.21 28.38 -30.90
C ASN A 18 2.22 27.45 -30.19
N GLY A 19 2.09 26.24 -30.69
CA GLY A 19 1.38 25.15 -30.03
C GLY A 19 2.14 24.74 -28.78
N THR A 20 1.76 25.27 -27.65
CA THR A 20 2.21 24.78 -26.34
C THR A 20 1.77 23.30 -26.25
N ARG A 21 2.72 22.41 -26.52
CA ARG A 21 2.49 20.96 -26.43
C ARG A 21 2.13 20.64 -24.98
N MET A 22 0.83 20.57 -24.68
CA MET A 22 0.37 20.14 -23.37
C MET A 22 1.07 18.83 -23.06
N LYS A 23 1.90 18.80 -22.01
CA LYS A 23 2.53 17.58 -21.53
C LYS A 23 1.40 16.61 -21.19
N ARG A 24 1.26 15.56 -21.98
CA ARG A 24 0.26 14.51 -21.75
C ARG A 24 0.51 13.96 -20.35
N ALA A 25 -0.49 14.00 -19.48
CA ALA A 25 -0.37 13.46 -18.13
C ALA A 25 0.06 11.99 -18.21
N ILE A 26 1.08 11.62 -17.44
CA ILE A 26 1.55 10.23 -17.40
C ILE A 26 0.46 9.39 -16.73
N PRO A 27 -0.13 8.41 -17.45
CA PRO A 27 -1.23 7.61 -16.92
C PRO A 27 -0.76 6.74 -15.75
N ILE A 28 -1.61 6.58 -14.75
CA ILE A 28 -1.38 5.62 -13.67
C ILE A 28 -1.78 4.23 -14.17
N THR A 29 -0.90 3.26 -13.98
CA THR A 29 -1.11 1.86 -14.38
C THR A 29 -1.10 0.90 -13.19
N THR A 30 -0.57 1.34 -12.05
CA THR A 30 -0.35 0.47 -10.89
C THR A 30 -0.66 1.18 -9.59
N LEU A 31 -1.32 0.46 -8.67
CA LEU A 31 -1.46 0.87 -7.27
C LEU A 31 -0.61 -0.04 -6.39
N LEU A 32 0.15 0.55 -5.48
CA LEU A 32 0.76 -0.12 -4.34
C LEU A 32 -0.06 0.22 -3.10
N LEU A 33 -0.48 -0.79 -2.34
CA LEU A 33 -1.36 -0.61 -1.19
C LEU A 33 -0.72 -1.16 0.08
N ASP A 34 -0.74 -0.38 1.16
CA ASP A 34 -0.57 -0.98 2.48
C ASP A 34 -1.85 -1.71 2.90
N VAL A 35 -1.74 -2.65 3.82
CA VAL A 35 -2.86 -3.41 4.38
C VAL A 35 -3.32 -2.79 5.69
N GLY A 36 -2.40 -2.64 6.64
CA GLY A 36 -2.71 -2.12 7.97
C GLY A 36 -3.01 -0.63 7.95
N GLY A 37 -4.19 -0.21 8.43
CA GLY A 37 -4.60 1.20 8.40
C GLY A 37 -5.13 1.70 7.06
N VAL A 38 -5.06 0.89 5.98
CA VAL A 38 -5.58 1.25 4.64
C VAL A 38 -6.71 0.32 4.21
N LEU A 39 -6.46 -0.97 4.11
CA LEU A 39 -7.48 -1.97 3.74
C LEU A 39 -8.17 -2.58 4.97
N LEU A 40 -7.40 -2.75 6.03
CA LEU A 40 -7.80 -3.34 7.30
C LEU A 40 -7.28 -2.47 8.45
N THR A 41 -7.75 -2.72 9.68
CA THR A 41 -7.11 -2.16 10.88
C THR A 41 -5.65 -2.59 10.96
N ASN A 42 -4.82 -1.86 11.72
CA ASN A 42 -3.40 -2.21 11.92
C ASN A 42 -3.17 -3.61 12.54
N GLY A 43 -4.23 -4.21 13.10
CA GLY A 43 -4.17 -5.58 13.62
C GLY A 43 -3.34 -5.69 14.89
N TRP A 44 -2.08 -6.16 14.78
CA TRP A 44 -1.22 -6.40 15.95
C TRP A 44 -0.36 -5.18 16.33
N ASP A 45 -0.97 -4.00 16.34
CA ASP A 45 -0.34 -2.75 16.74
C ASP A 45 -0.16 -2.63 18.27
N HIS A 46 0.41 -1.52 18.71
CA HIS A 46 0.59 -1.21 20.14
C HIS A 46 -0.73 -1.29 20.93
N HIS A 47 -1.83 -0.78 20.37
CA HIS A 47 -3.12 -0.77 21.05
C HIS A 47 -3.71 -2.18 21.16
N ALA A 48 -3.58 -3.00 20.13
CA ALA A 48 -4.02 -4.40 20.15
C ALA A 48 -3.22 -5.21 21.17
N ARG A 49 -1.90 -5.04 21.20
CA ARG A 49 -1.05 -5.70 22.21
C ARG A 49 -1.39 -5.27 23.64
N ARG A 50 -1.69 -3.98 23.85
CA ARG A 50 -2.10 -3.49 25.15
C ARG A 50 -3.44 -4.07 25.59
N ARG A 51 -4.40 -4.22 24.67
CA ARG A 51 -5.67 -4.93 24.94
C ARG A 51 -5.44 -6.40 25.27
N ALA A 52 -4.53 -7.08 24.55
CA ALA A 52 -4.17 -8.47 24.85
C ALA A 52 -3.56 -8.60 26.24
N ALA A 53 -2.61 -7.75 26.60
CA ALA A 53 -2.01 -7.75 27.94
C ALA A 53 -3.05 -7.60 29.03
N LYS A 54 -4.01 -6.68 28.87
CA LYS A 54 -5.12 -6.49 29.81
C LYS A 54 -6.03 -7.73 29.88
N PHE A 55 -6.43 -8.27 28.72
CA PHE A 55 -7.37 -9.40 28.64
C PHE A 55 -6.79 -10.69 29.21
N PHE A 56 -5.54 -10.98 28.91
CA PHE A 56 -4.84 -12.18 29.37
C PHE A 56 -4.06 -11.98 30.68
N LYS A 57 -4.21 -10.81 31.32
CA LYS A 57 -3.51 -10.44 32.57
C LYS A 57 -1.99 -10.61 32.47
N LEU A 58 -1.40 -10.21 31.33
CA LEU A 58 0.05 -10.23 31.12
C LEU A 58 0.70 -8.93 31.61
N PRO A 59 1.93 -8.98 32.15
CA PRO A 59 2.69 -7.79 32.51
C PRO A 59 3.03 -7.00 31.24
N TRP A 60 2.39 -5.86 31.06
CA TRP A 60 2.49 -5.06 29.83
C TRP A 60 3.92 -4.63 29.50
N ALA A 61 4.67 -4.17 30.51
CA ALA A 61 6.05 -3.71 30.29
C ALA A 61 6.90 -4.83 29.69
N GLU A 62 6.88 -6.00 30.30
CA GLU A 62 7.64 -7.15 29.84
C GLU A 62 7.19 -7.64 28.46
N MET A 63 5.88 -7.74 28.22
CA MET A 63 5.37 -8.13 26.90
C MET A 63 5.81 -7.14 25.83
N LYS A 64 5.81 -5.84 26.13
CA LYS A 64 6.26 -4.78 25.22
C LYS A 64 7.75 -4.92 24.92
N ASP A 65 8.57 -5.11 25.94
CA ASP A 65 10.02 -5.19 25.79
C ASP A 65 10.41 -6.46 25.00
N ARG A 66 9.83 -7.61 25.34
CA ARG A 66 10.05 -8.87 24.60
C ARG A 66 9.61 -8.74 23.14
N HIS A 67 8.45 -8.10 22.89
CA HIS A 67 8.00 -7.83 21.52
C HIS A 67 9.00 -6.95 20.76
N SER A 68 9.53 -5.89 21.39
CA SER A 68 10.46 -4.96 20.71
C SER A 68 11.75 -5.63 20.26
N LEU A 69 12.18 -6.69 20.94
CA LEU A 69 13.39 -7.45 20.59
C LEU A 69 13.22 -8.39 19.39
N VAL A 70 11.98 -8.76 19.05
CA VAL A 70 11.75 -9.82 18.06
C VAL A 70 10.79 -9.42 16.91
N PHE A 71 10.14 -8.24 16.98
CA PHE A 71 9.07 -7.92 16.04
C PHE A 71 9.57 -7.77 14.61
N GLU A 72 10.75 -7.19 14.40
CA GLU A 72 11.32 -7.01 13.06
C GLU A 72 11.60 -8.37 12.41
N THR A 73 12.30 -9.25 13.13
CA THR A 73 12.58 -10.62 12.68
C THR A 73 11.31 -11.41 12.40
N HIS A 74 10.24 -11.16 13.19
CA HIS A 74 8.94 -11.79 12.99
C HIS A 74 8.20 -11.24 11.76
N GLU A 75 8.22 -9.92 11.57
CA GLU A 75 7.62 -9.29 10.37
C GLU A 75 8.40 -9.60 9.09
N GLU A 76 9.70 -9.85 9.18
CA GLU A 76 10.50 -10.33 8.04
C GLU A 76 10.33 -11.83 7.76
N GLY A 77 9.48 -12.52 8.54
CA GLY A 77 9.22 -13.94 8.34
C GLY A 77 10.39 -14.88 8.68
N LYS A 78 11.41 -14.37 9.35
CA LYS A 78 12.58 -15.11 9.82
C LYS A 78 12.34 -15.79 11.17
N LEU A 79 11.25 -15.42 11.85
CA LEU A 79 10.76 -16.00 13.08
C LEU A 79 9.34 -16.52 12.84
N THR A 80 9.10 -17.78 13.15
CA THR A 80 7.78 -18.39 13.05
C THR A 80 6.81 -17.77 14.06
N PHE A 81 5.52 -17.97 13.83
CA PHE A 81 4.50 -17.49 14.74
C PHE A 81 4.58 -18.14 16.12
N GLU A 82 4.87 -19.44 16.17
CA GLU A 82 5.02 -20.18 17.41
C GLU A 82 6.24 -19.69 18.21
N GLU A 83 7.38 -19.53 17.55
CA GLU A 83 8.59 -18.97 18.20
C GLU A 83 8.36 -17.54 18.71
N TYR A 84 7.60 -16.71 17.97
CA TYR A 84 7.21 -15.39 18.43
C TYR A 84 6.37 -15.50 19.72
N LEU A 85 5.37 -16.37 19.74
CA LEU A 85 4.54 -16.59 20.92
C LEU A 85 5.35 -17.12 22.10
N ASP A 86 6.31 -18.02 21.86
CA ASP A 86 7.20 -18.53 22.91
C ASP A 86 8.02 -17.42 23.54
N ARG A 87 8.59 -16.55 22.74
CA ARG A 87 9.46 -15.47 23.23
C ARG A 87 8.70 -14.33 23.91
N VAL A 88 7.46 -14.03 23.45
CA VAL A 88 6.72 -12.83 23.90
C VAL A 88 5.66 -13.15 24.96
N VAL A 89 5.06 -14.34 24.91
CA VAL A 89 3.89 -14.68 25.74
C VAL A 89 4.11 -15.92 26.58
N PHE A 90 4.55 -17.01 25.95
CA PHE A 90 4.63 -18.35 26.56
C PHE A 90 6.05 -18.72 27.02
N TYR A 91 6.87 -17.74 27.34
CA TYR A 91 8.17 -17.93 27.97
C TYR A 91 8.06 -18.49 29.40
N GLU A 92 6.87 -18.49 29.94
CA GLU A 92 6.46 -19.17 31.16
C GLU A 92 5.07 -19.78 31.02
N LYS A 93 4.66 -20.65 31.94
CA LYS A 93 3.33 -21.28 31.91
C LYS A 93 2.22 -20.25 32.03
N ARG A 94 1.20 -20.35 31.19
CA ARG A 94 0.04 -19.46 31.17
C ARG A 94 -1.26 -20.23 31.45
N PRO A 95 -2.29 -19.56 32.06
CA PRO A 95 -3.60 -20.17 32.31
C PRO A 95 -4.50 -20.19 31.07
N PHE A 96 -3.99 -19.85 29.90
CA PHE A 96 -4.68 -19.86 28.60
C PHE A 96 -3.81 -20.52 27.53
N THR A 97 -4.46 -20.95 26.44
CA THR A 97 -3.79 -21.68 25.37
C THR A 97 -3.24 -20.75 24.28
N ARG A 98 -2.28 -21.26 23.50
CA ARG A 98 -1.78 -20.59 22.28
C ARG A 98 -2.91 -20.28 21.29
N THR A 99 -3.84 -21.22 21.13
CA THR A 99 -5.02 -21.03 20.25
C THR A 99 -5.88 -19.84 20.72
N GLN A 100 -6.17 -19.72 22.01
CA GLN A 100 -6.93 -18.58 22.54
C GLN A 100 -6.21 -17.27 22.28
N PHE A 101 -4.89 -17.22 22.47
CA PHE A 101 -4.10 -16.00 22.24
C PHE A 101 -4.04 -15.66 20.73
N ARG A 102 -3.79 -16.65 19.88
CA ARG A 102 -3.81 -16.50 18.41
C ARG A 102 -5.15 -15.96 17.92
N ASP A 103 -6.25 -16.55 18.38
CA ASP A 103 -7.60 -16.16 17.96
C ASP A 103 -7.94 -14.74 18.39
N PHE A 104 -7.51 -14.33 19.59
CA PHE A 104 -7.59 -12.95 20.03
C PHE A 104 -6.78 -12.02 19.12
N MET A 105 -5.55 -12.39 18.80
CA MET A 105 -4.64 -11.62 17.93
C MET A 105 -5.23 -11.45 16.53
N PHE A 106 -5.73 -12.52 15.94
CA PHE A 106 -6.36 -12.49 14.61
C PHE A 106 -7.66 -11.67 14.59
N ALA A 107 -8.44 -11.73 15.67
CA ALA A 107 -9.68 -10.98 15.81
C ALA A 107 -9.48 -9.45 15.86
N GLN A 108 -8.25 -8.96 16.06
CA GLN A 108 -7.95 -7.53 15.96
C GLN A 108 -7.97 -7.01 14.53
N SER A 109 -7.88 -7.88 13.53
CA SER A 109 -8.01 -7.51 12.12
C SER A 109 -9.48 -7.31 11.75
N LYS A 110 -9.83 -6.09 11.36
CA LYS A 110 -11.16 -5.71 10.89
C LYS A 110 -11.04 -5.07 9.51
N PRO A 111 -11.97 -5.32 8.57
CA PRO A 111 -11.91 -4.73 7.23
C PRO A 111 -12.38 -3.28 7.25
N TYR A 112 -11.87 -2.50 6.28
CA TYR A 112 -12.44 -1.23 5.83
C TYR A 112 -13.17 -1.47 4.49
N PRO A 113 -14.45 -1.89 4.49
CA PRO A 113 -15.14 -2.35 3.29
C PRO A 113 -15.17 -1.30 2.17
N ARG A 114 -15.31 -0.01 2.54
CA ARG A 114 -15.32 1.08 1.56
C ARG A 114 -14.00 1.19 0.81
N MET A 115 -12.86 1.02 1.49
CA MET A 115 -11.53 1.05 0.87
C MET A 115 -11.30 -0.16 -0.02
N ILE A 116 -11.66 -1.36 0.44
CA ILE A 116 -11.57 -2.61 -0.33
C ILE A 116 -12.38 -2.48 -1.62
N ASN A 117 -13.63 -2.03 -1.52
CA ASN A 117 -14.51 -1.85 -2.68
C ASN A 117 -13.98 -0.77 -3.65
N LEU A 118 -13.45 0.35 -3.11
CA LEU A 118 -12.87 1.41 -3.92
C LEU A 118 -11.76 0.85 -4.83
N PHE A 119 -10.78 0.16 -4.27
CA PHE A 119 -9.66 -0.34 -5.06
C PHE A 119 -10.06 -1.46 -6.01
N ALA A 120 -11.00 -2.32 -5.62
CA ALA A 120 -11.55 -3.34 -6.51
C ALA A 120 -12.26 -2.70 -7.73
N GLN A 121 -13.03 -1.64 -7.54
CA GLN A 121 -13.69 -0.88 -8.63
C GLN A 121 -12.68 -0.16 -9.51
N LEU A 122 -11.71 0.55 -8.92
CA LEU A 122 -10.66 1.25 -9.68
C LEU A 122 -9.84 0.28 -10.54
N LYS A 123 -9.53 -0.91 -10.01
CA LYS A 123 -8.85 -1.95 -10.79
C LYS A 123 -9.60 -2.29 -12.08
N VAL A 124 -10.88 -2.60 -11.96
CA VAL A 124 -11.70 -2.99 -13.11
C VAL A 124 -11.85 -1.83 -14.10
N ARG A 125 -12.18 -0.64 -13.59
CA ARG A 125 -12.44 0.53 -14.43
C ARG A 125 -11.25 1.00 -15.23
N HIS A 126 -10.06 1.03 -14.59
CA HIS A 126 -8.86 1.59 -15.19
C HIS A 126 -7.84 0.54 -15.64
N GLY A 127 -8.16 -0.76 -15.53
CA GLY A 127 -7.25 -1.84 -15.89
C GLY A 127 -5.95 -1.86 -15.06
N LEU A 128 -6.03 -1.48 -13.77
CA LEU A 128 -4.85 -1.30 -12.93
C LEU A 128 -4.27 -2.64 -12.47
N LYS A 129 -2.95 -2.70 -12.38
CA LYS A 129 -2.28 -3.68 -11.52
C LYS A 129 -2.38 -3.22 -10.07
N ILE A 130 -2.66 -4.14 -9.15
CA ILE A 130 -2.67 -3.85 -7.71
C ILE A 130 -1.71 -4.77 -7.00
N ALA A 131 -0.69 -4.21 -6.36
CA ALA A 131 0.21 -4.92 -5.49
C ALA A 131 0.10 -4.41 -4.05
N VAL A 132 0.21 -5.31 -3.09
CA VAL A 132 0.33 -4.97 -1.67
C VAL A 132 1.81 -4.79 -1.33
N VAL A 133 2.14 -3.73 -0.57
CA VAL A 133 3.47 -3.50 0.04
C VAL A 133 3.26 -3.25 1.53
N SER A 134 3.40 -4.29 2.35
CA SER A 134 2.99 -4.25 3.76
C SER A 134 3.97 -4.98 4.69
N ASN A 135 4.16 -4.41 5.88
CA ASN A 135 4.90 -5.09 6.95
C ASN A 135 3.93 -6.00 7.71
N GLU A 136 4.09 -7.30 7.55
CA GLU A 136 3.17 -8.30 8.10
C GLU A 136 3.91 -9.57 8.50
N SER A 137 3.62 -10.12 9.67
CA SER A 137 4.07 -11.47 10.01
C SER A 137 3.32 -12.53 9.19
N ARG A 138 3.98 -13.63 8.89
CA ARG A 138 3.48 -14.67 7.96
C ARG A 138 2.09 -15.21 8.34
N ALA A 139 1.86 -15.53 9.61
CA ALA A 139 0.58 -16.10 10.05
C ALA A 139 -0.58 -15.08 9.96
N VAL A 140 -0.33 -13.83 10.39
CA VAL A 140 -1.33 -12.74 10.31
C VAL A 140 -1.62 -12.40 8.87
N ASN A 141 -0.59 -12.30 8.02
CA ASN A 141 -0.73 -12.01 6.61
C ASN A 141 -1.59 -13.08 5.89
N ALA A 142 -1.24 -14.37 6.06
CA ALA A 142 -2.01 -15.47 5.48
C ALA A 142 -3.47 -15.49 5.95
N TYR A 143 -3.71 -15.22 7.24
CA TYR A 143 -5.06 -15.09 7.77
C TYR A 143 -5.82 -13.94 7.09
N ARG A 144 -5.23 -12.75 6.99
CA ARG A 144 -5.84 -11.55 6.41
C ARG A 144 -6.18 -11.75 4.94
N ILE A 145 -5.25 -12.24 4.14
CA ILE A 145 -5.45 -12.49 2.71
C ILE A 145 -6.65 -13.43 2.50
N ARG A 146 -6.71 -14.54 3.25
CA ARG A 146 -7.77 -15.54 3.13
C ARG A 146 -9.09 -15.02 3.69
N LYS A 147 -9.11 -14.51 4.93
CA LYS A 147 -10.32 -14.10 5.65
C LYS A 147 -11.07 -12.98 4.93
N PHE A 148 -10.34 -11.99 4.43
CA PHE A 148 -10.91 -10.82 3.77
C PHE A 148 -10.87 -10.91 2.25
N LYS A 149 -10.47 -12.08 1.72
CA LYS A 149 -10.48 -12.40 0.28
C LYS A 149 -9.73 -11.36 -0.57
N LEU A 150 -8.61 -10.85 -0.05
CA LEU A 150 -7.84 -9.77 -0.70
C LEU A 150 -7.34 -10.16 -2.09
N GLY A 151 -7.05 -11.44 -2.33
CA GLY A 151 -6.64 -11.97 -3.64
C GLY A 151 -7.71 -11.86 -4.74
N ARG A 152 -8.94 -11.37 -4.44
CA ARG A 152 -9.94 -11.10 -5.48
C ARG A 152 -9.60 -9.88 -6.33
N PHE A 153 -8.84 -8.93 -5.79
CA PHE A 153 -8.47 -7.72 -6.50
C PHE A 153 -6.97 -7.39 -6.44
N VAL A 154 -6.22 -7.99 -5.52
CA VAL A 154 -4.76 -7.85 -5.43
C VAL A 154 -4.10 -8.89 -6.33
N ASP A 155 -3.20 -8.46 -7.22
CA ASP A 155 -2.46 -9.33 -8.14
C ASP A 155 -1.22 -9.93 -7.48
N THR A 156 -0.56 -9.16 -6.59
CA THR A 156 0.70 -9.56 -5.97
C THR A 156 0.80 -9.07 -4.53
N PHE A 157 1.35 -9.91 -3.65
CA PHE A 157 1.59 -9.56 -2.25
C PHE A 157 3.10 -9.50 -2.00
N ILE A 158 3.63 -8.27 -1.87
CA ILE A 158 5.01 -7.97 -1.47
C ILE A 158 4.95 -7.67 0.04
N SER A 159 4.66 -8.72 0.80
CA SER A 159 4.60 -8.65 2.24
C SER A 159 5.99 -8.95 2.82
N SER A 160 6.42 -8.19 3.80
CA SER A 160 7.75 -8.29 4.39
C SER A 160 8.13 -9.73 4.80
N CYS A 161 7.18 -10.51 5.31
CA CYS A 161 7.39 -11.91 5.68
C CYS A 161 7.61 -12.87 4.49
N PHE A 162 7.36 -12.45 3.25
CA PHE A 162 7.60 -13.26 2.06
C PHE A 162 8.92 -12.89 1.39
N VAL A 163 9.27 -11.59 1.42
CA VAL A 163 10.44 -11.05 0.72
C VAL A 163 11.63 -10.78 1.65
N HIS A 164 11.46 -10.95 2.96
CA HIS A 164 12.47 -10.75 4.02
C HIS A 164 13.06 -9.33 4.05
N ILE A 165 12.33 -8.37 3.52
CA ILE A 165 12.63 -6.93 3.52
C ILE A 165 11.39 -6.20 4.02
N ARG A 166 11.55 -5.22 4.90
CA ARG A 166 10.43 -4.48 5.48
C ARG A 166 10.61 -2.97 5.35
N LYS A 167 9.51 -2.22 5.27
CA LYS A 167 9.53 -0.76 5.44
C LYS A 167 10.11 -0.44 6.83
N PRO A 168 11.01 0.52 6.97
CA PRO A 168 11.33 1.64 6.09
C PRO A 168 12.42 1.39 5.04
N ASP A 169 12.93 0.17 4.87
CA ASP A 169 13.91 -0.12 3.83
C ASP A 169 13.31 0.20 2.43
N ALA A 170 14.03 1.04 1.67
CA ALA A 170 13.62 1.45 0.33
C ALA A 170 13.62 0.30 -0.68
N ASP A 171 14.36 -0.77 -0.42
CA ASP A 171 14.48 -1.90 -1.35
C ASP A 171 13.16 -2.65 -1.51
N ILE A 172 12.26 -2.63 -0.51
CA ILE A 172 10.92 -3.22 -0.67
C ILE A 172 10.11 -2.49 -1.77
N PHE A 173 10.27 -1.17 -1.91
CA PHE A 173 9.61 -0.39 -2.96
C PHE A 173 10.27 -0.60 -4.33
N ARG A 174 11.61 -0.72 -4.40
CA ARG A 174 12.34 -1.07 -5.62
C ARG A 174 11.88 -2.43 -6.13
N LEU A 175 11.84 -3.43 -5.26
CA LEU A 175 11.31 -4.75 -5.55
C LEU A 175 9.85 -4.68 -6.03
N ALA A 176 9.02 -3.83 -5.42
CA ALA A 176 7.63 -3.66 -5.84
C ALA A 176 7.51 -3.07 -7.24
N LEU A 177 8.34 -2.10 -7.62
CA LEU A 177 8.40 -1.55 -8.97
C LEU A 177 8.86 -2.60 -9.98
N ASP A 178 9.87 -3.38 -9.65
CA ASP A 178 10.41 -4.45 -10.50
C ASP A 178 9.37 -5.56 -10.74
N ILE A 179 8.68 -6.01 -9.69
CA ILE A 179 7.61 -7.03 -9.81
C ILE A 179 6.42 -6.48 -10.61
N ALA A 180 6.02 -5.24 -10.35
CA ALA A 180 4.92 -4.61 -11.07
C ALA A 180 5.26 -4.29 -12.53
N GLN A 181 6.56 -4.26 -12.89
CA GLN A 181 7.07 -3.83 -14.19
C GLN A 181 6.49 -2.47 -14.60
N ALA A 182 6.52 -1.52 -13.65
CA ALA A 182 5.95 -0.19 -13.82
C ALA A 182 6.95 0.91 -13.42
N PRO A 183 7.16 1.93 -14.27
CA PRO A 183 7.94 3.10 -13.89
C PRO A 183 7.32 3.82 -12.67
N ALA A 184 8.13 4.34 -11.77
CA ALA A 184 7.66 4.98 -10.53
C ALA A 184 6.59 6.06 -10.77
N GLN A 185 6.71 6.83 -11.87
CA GLN A 185 5.78 7.91 -12.24
C GLN A 185 4.38 7.40 -12.65
N GLN A 186 4.25 6.11 -12.97
CA GLN A 186 2.97 5.45 -13.30
C GLN A 186 2.36 4.72 -12.11
N VAL A 187 2.97 4.82 -10.94
CA VAL A 187 2.57 4.13 -9.72
C VAL A 187 2.01 5.12 -8.71
N VAL A 188 0.92 4.75 -8.05
CA VAL A 188 0.42 5.45 -6.86
C VAL A 188 0.49 4.51 -5.66
N TYR A 189 1.15 4.95 -4.60
CA TYR A 189 1.23 4.24 -3.33
C TYR A 189 0.29 4.85 -2.30
N ILE A 190 -0.48 4.02 -1.60
CA ILE A 190 -1.42 4.43 -0.55
C ILE A 190 -0.99 3.82 0.78
N GLU A 191 -0.75 4.69 1.77
CA GLU A 191 -0.12 4.34 3.05
C GLU A 191 -0.59 5.28 4.15
N ASN A 192 -0.73 4.81 5.38
CA ASN A 192 -1.13 5.61 6.53
C ASN A 192 0.04 6.09 7.41
N THR A 193 1.27 5.64 7.13
CA THR A 193 2.47 6.05 7.87
C THR A 193 3.26 7.12 7.10
N PRO A 194 3.38 8.36 7.62
CA PRO A 194 4.01 9.46 6.90
C PRO A 194 5.43 9.16 6.42
N MET A 195 6.25 8.51 7.25
CA MET A 195 7.63 8.16 6.90
C MET A 195 7.69 7.25 5.66
N PHE A 196 6.81 6.25 5.55
CA PHE A 196 6.80 5.33 4.41
C PHE A 196 6.34 6.02 3.12
N VAL A 197 5.40 6.98 3.24
CA VAL A 197 5.02 7.86 2.14
C VAL A 197 6.23 8.67 1.63
N GLN A 198 7.00 9.28 2.54
CA GLN A 198 8.19 10.08 2.19
C GLN A 198 9.26 9.24 1.47
N ILE A 199 9.52 8.01 1.95
CA ILE A 199 10.49 7.11 1.31
C ILE A 199 10.06 6.75 -0.12
N ALA A 200 8.80 6.39 -0.32
CA ALA A 200 8.28 6.09 -1.65
C ALA A 200 8.33 7.31 -2.59
N GLN A 201 8.02 8.51 -2.07
CA GLN A 201 8.16 9.76 -2.81
C GLN A 201 9.62 10.04 -3.23
N GLY A 202 10.58 9.74 -2.35
CA GLY A 202 12.02 9.84 -2.66
C GLY A 202 12.46 8.95 -3.82
N LEU A 203 11.72 7.90 -4.13
CA LEU A 203 11.92 7.02 -5.29
C LEU A 203 11.11 7.46 -6.54
N GLY A 204 10.44 8.60 -6.49
CA GLY A 204 9.60 9.12 -7.58
C GLY A 204 8.21 8.49 -7.67
N ILE A 205 7.80 7.68 -6.69
CA ILE A 205 6.46 7.07 -6.63
C ILE A 205 5.48 8.15 -6.15
N ARG A 206 4.39 8.36 -6.89
CA ARG A 206 3.29 9.21 -6.42
C ARG A 206 2.65 8.55 -5.20
N SER A 207 2.57 9.27 -4.09
CA SER A 207 2.12 8.66 -2.84
C SER A 207 1.01 9.47 -2.19
N ILE A 208 0.05 8.77 -1.59
CA ILE A 208 -1.09 9.31 -0.86
C ILE A 208 -0.94 8.90 0.61
N LEU A 209 -0.82 9.89 1.50
CA LEU A 209 -1.01 9.64 2.92
C LEU A 209 -2.50 9.43 3.18
N HIS A 210 -2.86 8.20 3.51
CA HIS A 210 -4.23 7.83 3.85
C HIS A 210 -4.54 8.29 5.28
N THR A 211 -5.47 9.21 5.42
CA THR A 211 -6.03 9.65 6.71
C THR A 211 -7.49 9.24 6.85
N ASP A 212 -8.22 9.27 5.75
CA ASP A 212 -9.63 8.91 5.66
C ASP A 212 -10.04 8.59 4.21
N TYR A 213 -11.23 8.05 4.04
CA TYR A 213 -11.77 7.66 2.74
C TYR A 213 -11.92 8.85 1.78
N LYS A 214 -12.47 9.99 2.26
CA LYS A 214 -12.79 11.14 1.39
C LYS A 214 -11.52 11.79 0.85
N SER A 215 -10.52 12.02 1.70
CA SER A 215 -9.23 12.60 1.31
C SER A 215 -8.49 11.71 0.32
N THR A 216 -8.52 10.39 0.52
CA THR A 216 -7.91 9.43 -0.41
C THR A 216 -8.60 9.44 -1.77
N CYS A 217 -9.94 9.43 -1.81
CA CYS A 217 -10.69 9.56 -3.07
C CYS A 217 -10.36 10.86 -3.83
N ALA A 218 -10.31 12.00 -3.13
CA ALA A 218 -9.98 13.28 -3.75
C ALA A 218 -8.57 13.27 -4.38
N LYS A 219 -7.60 12.67 -3.71
CA LYS A 219 -6.24 12.50 -4.24
C LYS A 219 -6.19 11.55 -5.43
N LEU A 220 -6.89 10.42 -5.39
CA LEU A 220 -7.00 9.49 -6.51
C LEU A 220 -7.60 10.17 -7.75
N ILE A 221 -8.67 10.95 -7.57
CA ILE A 221 -9.30 11.75 -8.64
C ILE A 221 -8.29 12.73 -9.24
N SER A 222 -7.48 13.41 -8.44
CA SER A 222 -6.44 14.33 -8.94
C SER A 222 -5.35 13.63 -9.79
N PHE A 223 -5.22 12.32 -9.66
CA PHE A 223 -4.36 11.47 -10.50
C PHE A 223 -5.10 10.85 -11.70
N GLY A 224 -6.38 11.22 -11.92
CA GLY A 224 -7.20 10.70 -13.01
C GLY A 224 -7.89 9.36 -12.69
N LEU A 225 -7.85 8.90 -11.44
CA LEU A 225 -8.49 7.66 -11.00
C LEU A 225 -9.85 7.94 -10.34
N GLN A 226 -10.91 7.94 -11.15
CA GLN A 226 -12.28 8.14 -10.69
C GLN A 226 -13.02 6.81 -10.57
N ASN A 227 -13.87 6.66 -9.56
CA ASN A 227 -14.85 5.59 -9.46
C ASN A 227 -16.23 6.07 -9.94
N ASP A 228 -17.10 5.15 -10.36
CA ASP A 228 -18.45 5.48 -10.88
C ASP A 228 -19.45 5.91 -9.79
N VAL A 229 -19.09 5.76 -8.55
CA VAL A 229 -19.94 6.24 -7.45
C VAL A 229 -19.71 7.75 -7.38
N GLY A 230 -20.61 8.50 -8.03
CA GLY A 230 -20.71 9.95 -7.87
C GLY A 230 -20.55 10.27 -6.39
N VAL A 231 -19.76 11.30 -6.10
CA VAL A 231 -19.53 11.83 -4.77
C VAL A 231 -20.88 11.96 -4.06
N ILE A 232 -21.28 10.92 -3.34
CA ILE A 232 -22.32 11.09 -2.33
C ILE A 232 -21.58 11.75 -1.16
N LEU A 233 -21.69 13.06 -1.16
CA LEU A 233 -21.24 13.98 -0.11
C LEU A 233 -21.88 13.62 1.23
#